data_c51a202c3c9bd7766f645891212ee422
#
_entry.id   c51a202c3c9bd7766f645891212ee422
#
_cell.length_a   1.000
_cell.length_b   1.000
_cell.length_c   1.000
_cell.angle_alpha   90.00
_cell.angle_beta   90.00
_cell.angle_gamma   90.00
#
_symmetry.space_group_name_H-M   'P 1'
#
loop_
_entity.id
_entity.type
_entity.pdbx_description
1 polymer ?
#
loop_
_entity_poly.entity_id
_entity_poly.type
_entity_poly.pdbx_seq_one_letter_code
_entity_poly.pdbx_strand_id
1 'polypeptide(L)'
;MTNLKKYTNADFYKNGVFQQEIAIEAMKEMFVHYNIPFTGFMAENMWVTDFGLGDFENVGMGGIFWVNDPKYGYFAHAIYLLPGQMIPEHAHVKTDFPAKHESWMVEKGWVYNFSEVGETTPNAPVIPATHGPVK
;
A
#
# COMPACT_ATOMS: atom_id res chain seq x y z
N MET A 1 -25.12 4.00 -5.08
CA MET A 1 -23.67 3.74 -5.01
C MET A 1 -23.47 2.27 -5.30
N THR A 2 -22.71 1.91 -6.33
CA THR A 2 -22.33 0.53 -6.58
C THR A 2 -21.38 0.09 -5.46
N ASN A 3 -21.58 -1.11 -4.90
CA ASN A 3 -20.62 -1.63 -3.93
C ASN A 3 -19.26 -1.79 -4.59
N LEU A 4 -18.18 -1.41 -3.87
CA LEU A 4 -16.83 -1.69 -4.33
C LEU A 4 -16.68 -3.21 -4.48
N LYS A 5 -16.16 -3.65 -5.61
CA LYS A 5 -15.85 -5.06 -5.85
C LYS A 5 -14.80 -5.51 -4.85
N LYS A 6 -15.07 -6.63 -4.19
CA LYS A 6 -14.09 -7.28 -3.33
C LYS A 6 -13.23 -8.21 -4.18
N TYR A 7 -11.94 -7.91 -4.26
CA TYR A 7 -10.93 -8.78 -4.84
C TYR A 7 -10.34 -9.68 -3.76
N THR A 8 -9.89 -10.86 -4.18
CA THR A 8 -9.27 -11.86 -3.30
C THR A 8 -7.92 -12.30 -3.87
N ASN A 9 -7.14 -13.05 -3.09
CA ASN A 9 -5.89 -13.61 -3.60
C ASN A 9 -6.10 -14.55 -4.81
N ALA A 10 -7.27 -15.14 -4.97
CA ALA A 10 -7.59 -15.93 -6.16
C ALA A 10 -7.67 -15.07 -7.44
N ASP A 11 -8.00 -13.78 -7.31
CA ASP A 11 -7.98 -12.82 -8.42
C ASP A 11 -6.54 -12.33 -8.69
N PHE A 12 -5.77 -12.08 -7.63
CA PHE A 12 -4.46 -11.45 -7.71
C PHE A 12 -3.33 -12.41 -8.08
N TYR A 13 -3.52 -13.72 -7.98
CA TYR A 13 -2.47 -14.70 -8.30
C TYR A 13 -2.92 -15.73 -9.31
N LYS A 14 -2.07 -16.00 -10.30
CA LYS A 14 -2.24 -17.08 -11.26
C LYS A 14 -1.03 -17.99 -11.19
N ASN A 15 -1.27 -19.26 -10.84
CA ASN A 15 -0.19 -20.25 -10.65
C ASN A 15 0.92 -19.76 -9.67
N GLY A 16 0.52 -19.05 -8.60
CA GLY A 16 1.43 -18.47 -7.62
C GLY A 16 2.15 -17.18 -8.08
N VAL A 17 1.86 -16.69 -9.27
CA VAL A 17 2.47 -15.45 -9.82
C VAL A 17 1.54 -14.26 -9.60
N PHE A 18 2.04 -13.22 -8.97
CA PHE A 18 1.32 -11.98 -8.74
C PHE A 18 0.96 -11.26 -10.05
N GLN A 19 -0.33 -10.96 -10.23
CA GLN A 19 -0.86 -10.29 -11.41
C GLN A 19 -0.98 -8.79 -11.13
N GLN A 20 0.10 -8.04 -11.35
CA GLN A 20 0.16 -6.59 -11.09
C GLN A 20 -0.93 -5.82 -11.83
N GLU A 21 -1.26 -6.22 -13.05
CA GLU A 21 -2.31 -5.58 -13.85
C GLU A 21 -3.68 -5.67 -13.19
N ILE A 22 -4.00 -6.81 -12.58
CA ILE A 22 -5.25 -7.00 -11.83
C ILE A 22 -5.26 -6.13 -10.56
N ALA A 23 -4.12 -6.05 -9.88
CA ALA A 23 -3.97 -5.20 -8.71
C ALA A 23 -4.14 -3.71 -9.05
N ILE A 24 -3.57 -3.24 -10.16
CA ILE A 24 -3.75 -1.88 -10.66
C ILE A 24 -5.22 -1.63 -11.03
N GLU A 25 -5.90 -2.59 -11.65
CA GLU A 25 -7.31 -2.45 -11.97
C GLU A 25 -8.18 -2.34 -10.70
N ALA A 26 -7.89 -3.14 -9.67
CA ALA A 26 -8.56 -3.04 -8.38
C ALA A 26 -8.37 -1.63 -7.75
N MET A 27 -7.16 -1.07 -7.85
CA MET A 27 -6.88 0.31 -7.41
C MET A 27 -7.71 1.33 -8.20
N LYS A 28 -7.81 1.20 -9.52
CA LYS A 28 -8.65 2.09 -10.36
C LYS A 28 -10.12 2.02 -9.98
N GLU A 29 -10.66 0.81 -9.78
CA GLU A 29 -12.05 0.65 -9.33
C GLU A 29 -12.29 1.32 -7.96
N MET A 30 -11.33 1.21 -7.05
CA MET A 30 -11.36 1.92 -5.77
C MET A 30 -11.39 3.45 -5.96
N PHE A 31 -10.56 4.00 -6.85
CA PHE A 31 -10.54 5.42 -7.17
C PHE A 31 -11.91 5.90 -7.69
N VAL A 32 -12.48 5.15 -8.63
CA VAL A 32 -13.82 5.44 -9.16
C VAL A 32 -14.88 5.39 -8.06
N HIS A 33 -14.85 4.37 -7.22
CA HIS A 33 -15.81 4.18 -6.13
C HIS A 33 -15.79 5.35 -5.13
N TYR A 34 -14.61 5.85 -4.79
CA TYR A 34 -14.43 6.94 -3.83
C TYR A 34 -14.37 8.34 -4.47
N ASN A 35 -14.67 8.46 -5.77
CA ASN A 35 -14.56 9.70 -6.54
C ASN A 35 -13.18 10.36 -6.41
N ILE A 36 -12.14 9.58 -6.46
CA ILE A 36 -10.75 10.05 -6.52
C ILE A 36 -10.38 10.13 -8.01
N PRO A 37 -9.88 11.28 -8.52
CA PRO A 37 -9.44 11.37 -9.89
C PRO A 37 -8.35 10.36 -10.22
N PHE A 38 -8.49 9.65 -11.34
CA PHE A 38 -7.47 8.76 -11.88
C PHE A 38 -7.02 9.31 -13.23
N THR A 39 -5.84 9.93 -13.25
CA THR A 39 -5.31 10.64 -14.42
C THR A 39 -4.49 9.73 -15.33
N GLY A 40 -4.20 10.19 -16.57
CA GLY A 40 -3.27 9.48 -17.45
C GLY A 40 -1.89 9.30 -16.84
N PHE A 41 -1.37 10.32 -16.15
CA PHE A 41 -0.11 10.22 -15.40
C PHE A 41 -0.13 9.09 -14.35
N MET A 42 -1.23 8.95 -13.61
CA MET A 42 -1.38 7.88 -12.62
C MET A 42 -1.44 6.51 -13.30
N ALA A 43 -2.12 6.38 -14.43
CA ALA A 43 -2.21 5.14 -15.19
C ALA A 43 -0.85 4.65 -15.69
N GLU A 44 0.02 5.59 -16.09
CA GLU A 44 1.36 5.30 -16.61
C GLU A 44 2.40 5.03 -15.50
N ASN A 45 2.18 5.56 -14.30
CA ASN A 45 3.18 5.58 -13.23
C ASN A 45 2.78 4.81 -11.97
N MET A 46 1.57 4.24 -11.93
CA MET A 46 1.15 3.44 -10.80
C MET A 46 1.91 2.12 -10.74
N TRP A 47 2.48 1.86 -9.61
CA TRP A 47 3.11 0.59 -9.27
C TRP A 47 2.35 -0.07 -8.11
N VAL A 48 2.47 -1.37 -7.99
CA VAL A 48 1.88 -2.17 -6.91
C VAL A 48 2.90 -3.17 -6.39
N THR A 49 2.80 -3.53 -5.13
CA THR A 49 3.64 -4.55 -4.52
C THR A 49 2.88 -5.35 -3.47
N ASP A 50 3.11 -6.64 -3.43
CA ASP A 50 2.68 -7.55 -2.38
C ASP A 50 3.82 -7.85 -1.38
N PHE A 51 4.92 -7.10 -1.48
CA PHE A 51 6.14 -7.26 -0.69
C PHE A 51 6.76 -8.68 -0.73
N GLY A 52 6.38 -9.48 -1.74
CA GLY A 52 6.82 -10.86 -1.88
C GLY A 52 6.16 -11.83 -0.89
N LEU A 53 5.09 -11.42 -0.22
CA LEU A 53 4.38 -12.24 0.78
C LEU A 53 3.28 -13.11 0.18
N GLY A 54 2.92 -12.91 -1.09
CA GLY A 54 1.90 -13.73 -1.76
C GLY A 54 0.48 -13.51 -1.24
N ASP A 55 0.19 -12.34 -0.68
CA ASP A 55 -1.09 -12.03 -0.02
C ASP A 55 -1.53 -10.59 -0.28
N PHE A 56 -1.63 -10.20 -1.54
CA PHE A 56 -1.99 -8.83 -1.89
C PHE A 56 -3.38 -8.42 -1.40
N GLU A 57 -4.27 -9.37 -1.16
CA GLU A 57 -5.59 -9.10 -0.56
C GLU A 57 -5.44 -8.41 0.81
N ASN A 58 -4.50 -8.85 1.63
CA ASN A 58 -4.34 -8.41 3.01
C ASN A 58 -3.07 -7.59 3.24
N VAL A 59 -2.00 -7.87 2.49
CA VAL A 59 -0.69 -7.22 2.64
C VAL A 59 -0.21 -6.72 1.28
N GLY A 60 -0.21 -5.42 1.11
CA GLY A 60 0.18 -4.83 -0.17
C GLY A 60 -0.07 -3.35 -0.20
N MET A 61 0.40 -2.71 -1.26
CA MET A 61 0.09 -1.32 -1.55
C MET A 61 0.23 -1.01 -3.04
N GLY A 62 -0.43 0.06 -3.48
CA GLY A 62 -0.11 0.76 -4.71
C GLY A 62 0.52 2.11 -4.42
N GLY A 63 1.22 2.66 -5.39
CA GLY A 63 1.84 3.97 -5.22
C GLY A 63 2.18 4.66 -6.54
N ILE A 64 2.47 5.94 -6.42
CA ILE A 64 2.92 6.78 -7.52
C ILE A 64 4.05 7.67 -6.99
N PHE A 65 5.22 7.60 -7.60
CA PHE A 65 6.31 8.52 -7.30
C PHE A 65 6.06 9.87 -7.96
N TRP A 66 5.99 10.92 -7.15
CA TRP A 66 5.98 12.30 -7.63
C TRP A 66 7.39 12.82 -7.86
N VAL A 67 8.30 12.46 -6.96
CA VAL A 67 9.72 12.78 -7.03
C VAL A 67 10.51 11.59 -6.49
N ASN A 68 11.59 11.26 -7.19
CA ASN A 68 12.59 10.32 -6.70
C ASN A 68 13.95 10.77 -7.23
N ASP A 69 14.61 11.66 -6.50
CA ASP A 69 15.91 12.22 -6.86
C ASP A 69 17.01 11.68 -5.94
N PRO A 70 17.76 10.67 -6.38
CA PRO A 70 18.82 10.06 -5.56
C PRO A 70 19.99 11.01 -5.29
N LYS A 71 20.24 11.99 -6.16
CA LYS A 71 21.35 12.94 -6.01
C LYS A 71 21.18 13.81 -4.77
N TYR A 72 19.95 14.24 -4.51
CA TYR A 72 19.63 15.11 -3.38
C TYR A 72 18.91 14.38 -2.24
N GLY A 73 18.66 13.07 -2.40
CA GLY A 73 17.89 12.29 -1.44
C GLY A 73 16.46 12.79 -1.27
N TYR A 74 15.92 13.45 -2.30
CA TYR A 74 14.57 14.00 -2.26
C TYR A 74 13.57 13.00 -2.85
N PHE A 75 12.58 12.66 -2.05
CA PHE A 75 11.63 11.61 -2.37
C PHE A 75 10.21 12.02 -1.93
N ALA A 76 9.25 11.88 -2.83
CA ALA A 76 7.83 12.06 -2.54
C ALA A 76 6.98 11.10 -3.35
N HIS A 77 6.04 10.45 -2.70
CA HIS A 77 5.09 9.55 -3.35
C HIS A 77 3.71 9.58 -2.69
N ALA A 78 2.70 9.20 -3.44
CA ALA A 78 1.41 8.84 -2.89
C ALA A 78 1.36 7.32 -2.68
N ILE A 79 0.70 6.90 -1.61
CA ILE A 79 0.45 5.50 -1.26
C ILE A 79 -1.06 5.25 -1.28
N TYR A 80 -1.45 4.12 -1.83
CA TYR A 80 -2.83 3.67 -1.92
C TYR A 80 -2.97 2.27 -1.36
N LEU A 81 -3.95 2.07 -0.49
CA LEU A 81 -4.29 0.77 0.08
C LEU A 81 -5.73 0.42 -0.30
N LEU A 82 -5.95 -0.80 -0.72
CA LEU A 82 -7.31 -1.33 -0.78
C LEU A 82 -7.87 -1.45 0.65
N PRO A 83 -9.20 -1.37 0.82
CA PRO A 83 -9.80 -1.54 2.14
C PRO A 83 -9.37 -2.83 2.81
N GLY A 84 -8.80 -2.73 3.99
CA GLY A 84 -8.31 -3.87 4.77
C GLY A 84 -6.85 -4.25 4.51
N GLN A 85 -6.18 -3.66 3.52
CA GLN A 85 -4.76 -3.91 3.29
C GLN A 85 -3.85 -3.31 4.37
N MET A 86 -2.73 -3.95 4.56
CA MET A 86 -1.66 -3.55 5.45
C MET A 86 -0.34 -3.37 4.68
N ILE A 87 0.43 -2.35 5.02
CA ILE A 87 1.85 -2.28 4.70
C ILE A 87 2.58 -3.04 5.80
N PRO A 88 3.47 -4.00 5.48
CA PRO A 88 4.15 -4.78 6.51
C PRO A 88 5.06 -3.91 7.38
N GLU A 89 5.28 -4.36 8.61
CA GLU A 89 6.27 -3.75 9.49
C GLU A 89 7.63 -3.68 8.79
N HIS A 90 8.22 -2.51 8.78
CA HIS A 90 9.52 -2.29 8.17
C HIS A 90 10.27 -1.15 8.86
N ALA A 91 11.58 -1.14 8.71
CA ALA A 91 12.44 -0.07 9.19
C ALA A 91 13.22 0.56 8.03
N HIS A 92 13.33 1.87 8.05
CA HIS A 92 14.22 2.59 7.13
C HIS A 92 15.62 2.59 7.71
N VAL A 93 16.49 1.78 7.16
CA VAL A 93 17.88 1.63 7.61
C VAL A 93 18.83 2.37 6.68
N LYS A 94 20.00 2.77 7.23
CA LYS A 94 21.08 3.31 6.42
C LYS A 94 21.62 2.21 5.50
N THR A 95 21.74 2.55 4.22
CA THR A 95 22.43 1.77 3.19
C THR A 95 23.58 2.59 2.65
N ASP A 96 23.81 2.64 1.35
CA ASP A 96 24.68 3.62 0.70
C ASP A 96 24.15 5.06 0.81
N PHE A 97 22.87 5.19 1.15
CA PHE A 97 22.17 6.44 1.43
C PHE A 97 21.78 6.52 2.91
N PRO A 98 21.63 7.74 3.47
CA PRO A 98 21.08 7.92 4.82
C PRO A 98 19.73 7.23 4.99
N ALA A 99 19.43 6.77 6.19
CA ALA A 99 18.09 6.27 6.51
C ALA A 99 17.05 7.37 6.21
N LYS A 100 15.98 6.97 5.51
CA LYS A 100 14.91 7.90 5.15
C LYS A 100 14.10 8.30 6.39
N HIS A 101 13.94 9.60 6.61
CA HIS A 101 12.94 10.13 7.52
C HIS A 101 11.65 10.32 6.74
N GLU A 102 10.56 9.81 7.27
CA GLU A 102 9.28 9.83 6.59
C GLU A 102 8.21 10.50 7.46
N SER A 103 7.38 11.29 6.82
CA SER A 103 6.12 11.76 7.38
C SER A 103 5.02 11.54 6.35
N TRP A 104 3.84 11.24 6.81
CA TRP A 104 2.70 10.98 5.95
C TRP A 104 1.42 11.56 6.54
N MET A 105 0.45 11.80 5.66
CA MET A 105 -0.86 12.30 6.00
C MET A 105 -1.92 11.49 5.24
N VAL A 106 -2.98 11.10 5.93
CA VAL A 106 -4.11 10.43 5.30
C VAL A 106 -4.98 11.48 4.60
N GLU A 107 -5.04 11.44 3.28
CA GLU A 107 -5.88 12.33 2.48
C GLU A 107 -7.32 11.82 2.35
N LYS A 108 -7.49 10.50 2.28
CA LYS A 108 -8.80 9.85 2.12
C LYS A 108 -8.86 8.55 2.91
N GLY A 109 -9.94 8.38 3.67
CA GLY A 109 -10.12 7.20 4.53
C GLY A 109 -9.44 7.36 5.89
N TRP A 110 -8.98 6.25 6.44
CA TRP A 110 -8.28 6.19 7.72
C TRP A 110 -7.38 4.95 7.76
N VAL A 111 -6.36 4.97 8.62
CA VAL A 111 -5.44 3.84 8.81
C VAL A 111 -5.16 3.63 10.30
N TYR A 112 -4.85 2.40 10.69
CA TYR A 112 -4.19 2.11 11.95
C TYR A 112 -2.68 2.22 11.73
N ASN A 113 -2.01 2.99 12.58
CA ASN A 113 -0.55 3.07 12.58
C ASN A 113 -0.01 2.29 13.78
N PHE A 114 0.73 1.25 13.52
CA PHE A 114 1.44 0.49 14.54
C PHE A 114 2.80 1.14 14.76
N SER A 115 3.10 1.54 15.97
CA SER A 115 4.36 2.17 16.33
C SER A 115 4.78 1.80 17.74
N GLU A 116 6.05 2.02 18.08
CA GLU A 116 6.60 1.78 19.41
C GLU A 116 6.13 2.81 20.45
N VAL A 117 5.47 3.87 20.01
CA VAL A 117 5.04 4.97 20.88
C VAL A 117 3.51 5.11 20.89
N GLY A 118 2.99 5.44 22.05
CA GLY A 118 1.55 5.61 22.27
C GLY A 118 0.89 4.39 22.90
N GLU A 119 -0.39 4.56 23.23
CA GLU A 119 -1.20 3.49 23.79
C GLU A 119 -1.83 2.65 22.68
N THR A 120 -2.01 1.36 22.94
CA THR A 120 -2.68 0.45 21.99
C THR A 120 -4.13 0.89 21.78
N THR A 121 -4.50 1.10 20.52
CA THR A 121 -5.88 1.40 20.14
C THR A 121 -6.78 0.20 20.46
N PRO A 122 -7.90 0.40 21.17
CA PRO A 122 -8.89 -0.66 21.38
C PRO A 122 -9.43 -1.19 20.04
N ASN A 123 -9.61 -2.50 19.95
CA ASN A 123 -10.13 -3.16 18.74
C ASN A 123 -9.28 -2.92 17.46
N ALA A 124 -7.96 -2.86 17.61
CA ALA A 124 -7.07 -2.85 16.47
C ALA A 124 -7.34 -4.05 15.54
N PRO A 125 -7.16 -3.90 14.21
CA PRO A 125 -7.35 -5.00 13.27
C PRO A 125 -6.39 -6.16 13.55
N VAL A 126 -6.85 -7.36 13.20
CA VAL A 126 -6.02 -8.56 13.28
C VAL A 126 -4.92 -8.47 12.22
N ILE A 127 -3.69 -8.69 12.64
CA ILE A 127 -2.55 -8.75 11.73
C ILE A 127 -2.66 -9.99 10.84
N PRO A 128 -2.54 -9.87 9.51
CA PRO A 128 -2.57 -11.01 8.61
C PRO A 128 -1.49 -12.05 8.95
N ALA A 129 -1.86 -13.33 8.90
CA ALA A 129 -0.95 -14.43 9.23
C ALA A 129 0.31 -14.47 8.33
N THR A 130 0.17 -14.03 7.08
CA THR A 130 1.26 -13.91 6.11
C THR A 130 2.31 -12.87 6.49
N HIS A 131 1.92 -11.84 7.27
CA HIS A 131 2.85 -10.88 7.84
C HIS A 131 3.68 -11.49 8.98
N GLY A 132 3.07 -12.39 9.74
CA GLY A 132 3.65 -12.89 10.98
C GLY A 132 3.47 -11.92 12.16
N PRO A 133 4.10 -12.19 13.31
CA PRO A 133 3.96 -11.33 14.48
C PRO A 133 4.66 -9.98 14.27
N VAL A 134 4.01 -8.89 14.67
CA VAL A 134 4.65 -7.56 14.81
C VAL A 134 5.60 -7.60 16.01
N LYS A 135 6.71 -6.88 15.92
CA LYS A 135 7.73 -6.78 16.97
C LYS A 135 7.38 -5.70 17.99
#